data_5673090870c5b3fbf9e5968bcabe78c0
#
_entry.id   5673090870c5b3fbf9e5968bcabe78c0
#
_cell.length_a   1.000
_cell.length_b   1.000
_cell.length_c   1.000
_cell.angle_alpha   90.00
_cell.angle_beta   90.00
_cell.angle_gamma   90.00
#
_symmetry.space_group_name_H-M   'P 1'
#
loop_
_entity.id
_entity.type
_entity.pdbx_description
1 polymer ?
#
loop_
_entity_poly.entity_id
_entity_poly.type
_entity_poly.pdbx_seq_one_letter_code
_entity_poly.pdbx_strand_id
1 'polypeptide(L)'
;MVELFLKGLIIHLIADWFLQSDWMSANKTSLLHPAAWVHSGIHTLGYLVIFNPAIAITVGISHLLIDTRKPLIWWRQIFQQSPKGNVAVVFEIWQDQAVHIVILAIASLIS
;
A
#
# COMPACT_ATOMS: atom_id res chain seq x y z
N MET A 1 -3.62 20.38 -0.48
CA MET A 1 -2.63 19.31 -0.69
C MET A 1 -2.25 18.62 0.61
N VAL A 2 -1.71 19.32 1.59
CA VAL A 2 -1.31 18.72 2.88
C VAL A 2 -2.49 18.09 3.61
N GLU A 3 -3.62 18.75 3.66
CA GLU A 3 -4.84 18.20 4.27
C GLU A 3 -5.30 16.91 3.57
N LEU A 4 -5.30 16.90 2.26
CA LEU A 4 -5.68 15.73 1.46
C LEU A 4 -4.71 14.56 1.69
N PHE A 5 -3.41 14.84 1.75
CA PHE A 5 -2.40 13.85 2.07
C PHE A 5 -2.61 13.27 3.48
N LEU A 6 -2.88 14.11 4.47
CA LEU A 6 -3.14 13.65 5.83
C LEU A 6 -4.38 12.77 5.91
N LYS A 7 -5.45 13.15 5.22
CA LYS A 7 -6.66 12.30 5.14
C LYS A 7 -6.36 10.95 4.49
N GLY A 8 -5.61 10.95 3.39
CA GLY A 8 -5.19 9.73 2.72
C GLY A 8 -4.33 8.83 3.61
N LEU A 9 -3.40 9.43 4.34
CA LEU A 9 -2.55 8.71 5.28
C LEU A 9 -3.36 8.07 6.41
N ILE A 10 -4.33 8.79 6.96
CA ILE A 10 -5.22 8.27 8.00
C ILE A 10 -6.02 7.07 7.47
N ILE A 11 -6.59 7.19 6.28
CA ILE A 11 -7.33 6.09 5.63
C ILE A 11 -6.42 4.87 5.44
N HIS A 12 -5.22 5.09 4.94
CA HIS A 12 -4.24 4.01 4.75
C HIS A 12 -3.90 3.29 6.06
N LEU A 13 -3.62 4.04 7.11
CA LEU A 13 -3.28 3.47 8.41
C LEU A 13 -4.46 2.70 9.03
N ILE A 14 -5.68 3.22 8.92
CA ILE A 14 -6.87 2.54 9.40
C ILE A 14 -7.07 1.22 8.63
N ALA A 15 -6.95 1.24 7.31
CA ALA A 15 -7.15 0.06 6.49
C ALA A 15 -6.08 -1.02 6.76
N ASP A 16 -4.82 -0.62 6.95
CA ASP A 16 -3.73 -1.57 7.18
C ASP A 16 -3.64 -2.09 8.62
N TRP A 17 -3.95 -1.26 9.60
CA TRP A 17 -3.68 -1.60 11.00
C TRP A 17 -4.94 -1.93 11.81
N PHE A 18 -6.10 -1.49 11.38
CA PHE A 18 -7.36 -1.72 12.11
C PHE A 18 -8.35 -2.60 11.34
N LEU A 19 -8.34 -2.56 10.02
CA LEU A 19 -9.30 -3.31 9.19
C LEU A 19 -8.69 -4.53 8.49
N GLN A 20 -7.39 -4.70 8.56
CA GLN A 20 -6.73 -5.86 7.96
C GLN A 20 -6.82 -7.06 8.90
N SER A 21 -7.55 -8.10 8.49
CA SER A 21 -7.62 -9.37 9.22
C SER A 21 -6.37 -10.22 8.98
N ASP A 22 -6.19 -11.27 9.78
CA ASP A 22 -5.12 -12.24 9.57
C ASP A 22 -5.21 -12.91 8.21
N TRP A 23 -6.41 -13.18 7.74
CA TRP A 23 -6.67 -13.73 6.41
C TRP A 23 -6.12 -12.83 5.30
N MET A 24 -6.37 -11.53 5.38
CA MET A 24 -5.82 -10.55 4.43
C MET A 24 -4.30 -10.45 4.55
N SER A 25 -3.79 -10.35 5.76
CA SER A 25 -2.34 -10.23 6.01
C SER A 25 -1.57 -11.43 5.46
N ALA A 26 -2.10 -12.63 5.62
CA ALA A 26 -1.45 -13.86 5.17
C ALA A 26 -1.51 -14.05 3.65
N ASN A 27 -2.51 -13.48 2.95
CA ASN A 27 -2.81 -13.84 1.57
C ASN A 27 -2.79 -12.66 0.58
N LYS A 28 -2.58 -11.43 1.04
CA LYS A 28 -2.60 -10.24 0.18
C LYS A 28 -1.47 -10.18 -0.86
N THR A 29 -0.47 -11.02 -0.72
CA THR A 29 0.66 -11.06 -1.65
C THR A 29 0.34 -11.76 -2.97
N SER A 30 -0.75 -12.51 -3.04
CA SER A 30 -1.15 -13.26 -4.24
C SER A 30 -2.34 -12.61 -4.92
N LEU A 31 -2.16 -12.21 -6.18
CA LEU A 31 -3.26 -11.69 -7.00
C LEU A 31 -4.36 -12.72 -7.30
N LEU A 32 -4.05 -14.01 -7.14
CA LEU A 32 -5.01 -15.09 -7.35
C LEU A 32 -5.88 -15.35 -6.12
N HIS A 33 -5.51 -14.79 -4.96
CA HIS A 33 -6.26 -14.97 -3.72
C HIS A 33 -7.26 -13.82 -3.51
N PRO A 34 -8.52 -14.10 -3.16
CA PRO A 34 -9.52 -13.05 -2.98
C PRO A 34 -9.16 -12.06 -1.86
N ALA A 35 -8.37 -12.46 -0.87
CA ALA A 35 -7.93 -11.58 0.22
C ALA A 35 -7.18 -10.34 -0.28
N ALA A 36 -6.36 -10.47 -1.33
CA ALA A 36 -5.63 -9.35 -1.92
C ALA A 36 -6.61 -8.30 -2.48
N TRP A 37 -7.65 -8.75 -3.16
CA TRP A 37 -8.66 -7.86 -3.73
C TRP A 37 -9.56 -7.23 -2.68
N VAL A 38 -9.92 -7.97 -1.64
CA VAL A 38 -10.70 -7.43 -0.51
C VAL A 38 -9.91 -6.35 0.22
N HIS A 39 -8.65 -6.61 0.53
CA HIS A 39 -7.79 -5.66 1.22
C HIS A 39 -7.59 -4.37 0.40
N SER A 40 -7.25 -4.51 -0.88
CA SER A 40 -7.13 -3.37 -1.80
C SER A 40 -8.46 -2.65 -2.01
N GLY A 41 -9.57 -3.38 -2.04
CA GLY A 41 -10.91 -2.82 -2.13
C GLY A 41 -11.27 -1.94 -0.94
N ILE A 42 -10.91 -2.32 0.26
CA ILE A 42 -11.10 -1.51 1.47
C ILE A 42 -10.36 -0.18 1.35
N HIS A 43 -9.10 -0.21 0.93
CA HIS A 43 -8.32 1.00 0.67
C HIS A 43 -8.99 1.89 -0.38
N THR A 44 -9.39 1.29 -1.50
CA THR A 44 -10.02 2.03 -2.61
C THR A 44 -11.32 2.71 -2.17
N LEU A 45 -12.17 2.02 -1.42
CA LEU A 45 -13.40 2.59 -0.88
C LEU A 45 -13.11 3.78 0.03
N GLY A 46 -12.09 3.68 0.88
CA GLY A 46 -11.66 4.80 1.70
C GLY A 46 -11.19 5.99 0.86
N TYR A 47 -10.37 5.74 -0.15
CA TYR A 47 -9.86 6.81 -1.01
C TYR A 47 -10.94 7.48 -1.86
N LEU A 48 -12.02 6.77 -2.20
CA LEU A 48 -13.16 7.36 -2.89
C LEU A 48 -13.85 8.47 -2.07
N VAL A 49 -13.66 8.49 -0.76
CA VAL A 49 -14.21 9.55 0.09
C VAL A 49 -13.49 10.88 -0.11
N ILE A 50 -12.20 10.84 -0.47
CA ILE A 50 -11.36 12.04 -0.52
C ILE A 50 -10.82 12.38 -1.92
N PHE A 51 -10.65 11.37 -2.78
CA PHE A 51 -10.16 11.56 -4.16
C PHE A 51 -11.28 11.35 -5.16
N ASN A 52 -11.12 11.89 -6.37
CA ASN A 52 -11.99 11.52 -7.47
C ASN A 52 -11.83 10.04 -7.81
N PRO A 53 -12.83 9.40 -8.46
CA PRO A 53 -12.78 7.97 -8.73
C PRO A 53 -11.54 7.50 -9.50
N ALA A 54 -11.08 8.28 -10.47
CA ALA A 54 -9.90 7.90 -11.26
C ALA A 54 -8.65 7.80 -10.39
N ILE A 55 -8.42 8.78 -9.52
CA ILE A 55 -7.27 8.78 -8.60
C ILE A 55 -7.44 7.69 -7.54
N ALA A 56 -8.62 7.55 -6.94
CA ALA A 56 -8.88 6.54 -5.92
C ALA A 56 -8.64 5.12 -6.44
N ILE A 57 -9.12 4.80 -7.64
CA ILE A 57 -8.92 3.50 -8.28
C ILE A 57 -7.44 3.28 -8.60
N THR A 58 -6.76 4.29 -9.12
CA THR A 58 -5.33 4.22 -9.43
C THR A 58 -4.49 3.93 -8.18
N VAL A 59 -4.78 4.63 -7.07
CA VAL A 59 -4.10 4.39 -5.79
C VAL A 59 -4.42 2.99 -5.27
N GLY A 60 -5.67 2.55 -5.38
CA GLY A 60 -6.08 1.20 -4.99
C GLY A 60 -5.37 0.11 -5.77
N ILE A 61 -5.26 0.26 -7.09
CA ILE A 61 -4.52 -0.68 -7.94
C ILE A 61 -3.03 -0.68 -7.59
N SER A 62 -2.45 0.49 -7.37
CA SER A 62 -1.05 0.61 -6.92
C SER A 62 -0.84 -0.15 -5.60
N HIS A 63 -1.75 0.00 -4.65
CA HIS A 63 -1.70 -0.71 -3.38
C HIS A 63 -1.74 -2.22 -3.58
N LEU A 64 -2.65 -2.70 -4.43
CA LEU A 64 -2.76 -4.13 -4.77
C LEU A 64 -1.45 -4.69 -5.32
N LEU A 65 -0.81 -3.97 -6.25
CA LEU A 65 0.41 -4.42 -6.91
C LEU A 65 1.62 -4.38 -5.97
N ILE A 66 1.74 -3.33 -5.16
CA ILE A 66 2.84 -3.20 -4.18
C ILE A 66 2.73 -4.29 -3.10
N ASP A 67 1.55 -4.62 -2.66
CA ASP A 67 1.33 -5.67 -1.66
C ASP A 67 1.75 -7.06 -2.13
N THR A 68 1.91 -7.29 -3.44
CA THR A 68 2.49 -8.54 -3.94
C THR A 68 3.96 -8.70 -3.57
N ARG A 69 4.61 -7.64 -3.12
CA ARG A 69 6.04 -7.53 -2.80
C ARG A 69 6.97 -7.63 -4.01
N LYS A 70 6.47 -8.02 -5.18
CA LYS A 70 7.30 -8.17 -6.39
C LYS A 70 7.97 -6.86 -6.83
N PRO A 71 7.28 -5.70 -6.87
CA PRO A 71 7.94 -4.44 -7.22
C PRO A 71 9.08 -4.08 -6.27
N LEU A 72 8.91 -4.32 -4.97
CA LEU A 72 9.94 -4.01 -3.96
C LEU A 72 11.10 -5.00 -4.01
N ILE A 73 10.84 -6.26 -4.30
CA ILE A 73 11.90 -7.26 -4.53
C ILE A 73 12.75 -6.84 -5.72
N TRP A 74 12.13 -6.46 -6.81
CA TRP A 74 12.81 -5.96 -8.01
C TRP A 74 13.64 -4.70 -7.70
N TRP A 75 13.08 -3.74 -6.96
CA TRP A 75 13.77 -2.53 -6.53
C TRP A 75 15.02 -2.85 -5.71
N ARG A 76 14.89 -3.74 -4.73
CA ARG A 76 16.02 -4.14 -3.88
C ARG A 76 17.13 -4.82 -4.67
N GLN A 77 16.79 -5.58 -5.70
CA GLN A 77 17.79 -6.20 -6.59
C GLN A 77 18.59 -5.15 -7.36
N ILE A 78 17.91 -4.14 -7.91
CA ILE A 78 18.56 -3.05 -8.66
C ILE A 78 19.49 -2.25 -7.76
N PHE A 79 19.04 -1.89 -6.57
CA PHE A 79 19.79 -1.07 -5.64
C PHE A 79 20.68 -1.87 -4.68
N GLN A 80 20.84 -3.17 -4.93
CA GLN A 80 21.73 -4.05 -4.17
C GLN A 80 21.46 -4.00 -2.67
N GLN A 81 20.17 -4.02 -2.29
CA GLN A 81 19.71 -4.02 -0.91
C GLN A 81 19.44 -5.47 -0.48
N SER A 82 20.18 -5.94 0.51
CA SER A 82 20.09 -7.33 0.99
C SER A 82 20.04 -7.38 2.52
N PRO A 83 19.00 -6.82 3.15
CA PRO A 83 18.88 -6.88 4.61
C PRO A 83 18.75 -8.32 5.08
N LYS A 84 19.30 -8.64 6.25
CA LYS A 84 19.37 -10.02 6.78
C LYS A 84 18.86 -10.08 8.21
N GLY A 85 18.41 -11.30 8.60
CA GLY A 85 17.97 -11.57 9.96
C GLY A 85 16.72 -10.78 10.35
N ASN A 86 16.64 -10.40 11.62
CA ASN A 86 15.50 -9.63 12.14
C ASN A 86 15.38 -8.24 11.50
N VAL A 87 16.50 -7.66 11.06
CA VAL A 87 16.53 -6.36 10.36
C VAL A 87 15.81 -6.46 9.02
N ALA A 88 15.86 -7.62 8.34
CA ALA A 88 15.21 -7.80 7.05
C ALA A 88 13.70 -7.59 7.15
N VAL A 89 13.04 -8.16 8.15
CA VAL A 89 11.59 -8.03 8.35
C VAL A 89 11.19 -6.58 8.57
N VAL A 90 11.91 -5.90 9.46
CA VAL A 90 11.65 -4.48 9.77
C VAL A 90 11.87 -3.61 8.54
N PHE A 91 12.97 -3.83 7.82
CA PHE A 91 13.29 -3.08 6.60
C PHE A 91 12.21 -3.25 5.54
N GLU A 92 11.77 -4.48 5.30
CA GLU A 92 10.75 -4.78 4.29
C GLU A 92 9.40 -4.14 4.63
N ILE A 93 8.98 -4.19 5.90
CA ILE A 93 7.74 -3.56 6.36
C ILE A 93 7.79 -2.05 6.15
N TRP A 94 8.87 -1.40 6.57
CA TRP A 94 9.00 0.05 6.44
C TRP A 94 9.16 0.49 5.00
N GLN A 95 9.86 -0.28 4.16
CA GLN A 95 9.96 0.02 2.74
C GLN A 95 8.60 -0.08 2.04
N ASP A 96 7.81 -1.09 2.37
CA ASP A 96 6.44 -1.26 1.90
C ASP A 96 5.57 -0.05 2.29
N GLN A 97 5.59 0.34 3.54
CA GLN A 97 4.84 1.49 4.03
C GLN A 97 5.31 2.80 3.37
N ALA A 98 6.62 2.97 3.22
CA ALA A 98 7.19 4.16 2.59
C ALA A 98 6.70 4.34 1.15
N VAL A 99 6.65 3.28 0.36
CA VAL A 99 6.15 3.34 -1.02
C VAL A 99 4.67 3.74 -1.06
N HIS A 100 3.84 3.16 -0.21
CA HIS A 100 2.42 3.53 -0.14
C HIS A 100 2.24 5.00 0.24
N ILE A 101 3.03 5.50 1.19
CA ILE A 101 2.99 6.91 1.63
C ILE A 101 3.41 7.83 0.50
N VAL A 102 4.46 7.49 -0.25
CA VAL A 102 4.91 8.28 -1.41
C VAL A 102 3.83 8.33 -2.49
N ILE A 103 3.17 7.21 -2.77
CA ILE A 103 2.07 7.17 -3.75
C ILE A 103 0.92 8.08 -3.31
N LEU A 104 0.56 8.08 -2.03
CA LEU A 104 -0.46 8.98 -1.49
C LEU A 104 -0.05 10.45 -1.62
N ALA A 105 1.21 10.76 -1.37
CA ALA A 105 1.71 12.12 -1.53
C ALA A 105 1.61 12.59 -2.99
N ILE A 106 1.99 11.73 -3.94
CA ILE A 106 1.86 12.02 -5.37
C ILE A 106 0.39 12.21 -5.76
N ALA A 107 -0.48 11.32 -5.32
CA ALA A 107 -1.92 11.43 -5.57
C ALA A 107 -2.49 12.75 -5.05
N SER A 108 -2.05 13.18 -3.88
CA SER A 108 -2.48 14.45 -3.29
C SER A 108 -1.98 15.67 -4.08
N LEU A 109 -0.79 15.56 -4.69
CA LEU A 109 -0.23 16.62 -5.53
C LEU A 109 -0.99 16.81 -6.84
N ILE A 110 -1.49 15.73 -7.43
CA ILE A 110 -2.19 15.77 -8.73
C ILE A 110 -3.70 15.87 -8.62
N SER A 111 -4.23 15.90 -7.41
CA SER A 111 -5.67 16.01 -7.16
C SER A 111 -6.20 17.43 -7.33
#